data_160e327f44150c43079b0ced4024e979
#
_entry.id   160e327f44150c43079b0ced4024e979
#
_cell.length_a   1.000
_cell.length_b   1.000
_cell.length_c   1.000
_cell.angle_alpha   90.00
_cell.angle_beta   90.00
_cell.angle_gamma   90.00
#
_symmetry.space_group_name_H-M   'P 1'
#
loop_
_entity.id
_entity.type
_entity.pdbx_description
1 polymer ?
#
loop_
_entity_poly.entity_id
_entity_poly.type
_entity_poly.pdbx_seq_one_letter_code
_entity_poly.pdbx_strand_id
1 'polypeptide(L)'
;MKILIIGHYPPHKGGVANHTNNLVKELRKKHEVHILTYGPIKPRKFEREFVHQVKVPQIFGLRGILFTFLAALKTIKLQKRTKFDVIHAHYVGTTSYAGILAKEKLNAPVIVTAHGSDLDFMSNLPLGRYFVKKSLSKSDLVIAVSHHLQKKAISMGATKIRVIPNSIKTIKKEDAKREYITFIGALTPYKDPQTFIKLAKQFPHEKFLVVGNGPLRTDLEKRAPKNVKFLGYKEDVGGILSKTKLLVVPSLREGFGLVIIEANSLGVPVIGRAVGGIKELIREGKNGYTFKTFEELVEKVEILLSNKKALKMGKIGKTISSQYSWERIGHLIEESYREVLGERNDNCNKHARKGRLEENQSSCEIY
;
A
#
# COMPACT_ATOMS: atom_id res chain seq x y z
N MET A 1 -5.27 -21.50 -10.58
CA MET A 1 -4.69 -21.76 -9.25
C MET A 1 -5.74 -21.58 -8.16
N LYS A 2 -5.60 -22.31 -7.06
CA LYS A 2 -6.32 -22.10 -5.81
C LYS A 2 -5.43 -21.36 -4.84
N ILE A 3 -5.85 -20.17 -4.42
CA ILE A 3 -5.03 -19.24 -3.65
C ILE A 3 -5.67 -18.97 -2.30
N LEU A 4 -4.91 -19.08 -1.21
CA LEU A 4 -5.34 -18.63 0.12
C LEU A 4 -4.68 -17.31 0.46
N ILE A 5 -5.47 -16.28 0.64
CA ILE A 5 -5.01 -14.97 1.14
C ILE A 5 -5.25 -14.89 2.64
N ILE A 6 -4.19 -14.62 3.44
CA ILE A 6 -4.29 -14.40 4.88
C ILE A 6 -4.05 -12.91 5.15
N GLY A 7 -5.04 -12.19 5.69
CA GLY A 7 -4.85 -10.76 5.92
C GLY A 7 -6.09 -10.02 6.38
N HIS A 8 -5.93 -8.71 6.48
CA HIS A 8 -7.02 -7.79 6.73
C HIS A 8 -7.93 -7.74 5.50
N TYR A 9 -9.22 -7.90 5.71
CA TYR A 9 -10.25 -7.85 4.67
C TYR A 9 -11.47 -7.06 5.19
N PRO A 10 -12.27 -6.40 4.36
CA PRO A 10 -13.46 -5.69 4.82
C PRO A 10 -14.34 -6.56 5.74
N PRO A 11 -14.91 -5.97 6.80
CA PRO A 11 -15.13 -4.55 7.08
C PRO A 11 -13.95 -3.83 7.76
N HIS A 12 -12.78 -4.44 7.87
CA HIS A 12 -11.60 -3.72 8.32
C HIS A 12 -11.31 -2.52 7.40
N LYS A 13 -11.01 -1.36 8.02
CA LYS A 13 -10.68 -0.13 7.30
C LYS A 13 -9.16 0.04 7.21
N GLY A 14 -8.70 0.71 6.16
CA GLY A 14 -7.30 1.07 5.97
C GLY A 14 -6.68 0.52 4.69
N GLY A 15 -5.48 0.99 4.38
CA GLY A 15 -4.80 0.71 3.11
C GLY A 15 -4.61 -0.77 2.81
N VAL A 16 -4.19 -1.57 3.82
CA VAL A 16 -3.98 -3.02 3.64
C VAL A 16 -5.28 -3.75 3.33
N ALA A 17 -6.37 -3.45 4.06
CA ALA A 17 -7.66 -4.10 3.80
C ALA A 17 -8.22 -3.75 2.41
N ASN A 18 -8.07 -2.49 1.99
CA ASN A 18 -8.44 -2.04 0.66
C ASN A 18 -7.58 -2.71 -0.42
N HIS A 19 -6.26 -2.81 -0.19
CA HIS A 19 -5.35 -3.52 -1.10
C HIS A 19 -5.75 -4.99 -1.24
N THR A 20 -5.92 -5.71 -0.13
CA THR A 20 -6.32 -7.13 -0.14
C THR A 20 -7.66 -7.34 -0.86
N ASN A 21 -8.66 -6.49 -0.60
CA ASN A 21 -9.96 -6.57 -1.28
C ASN A 21 -9.86 -6.40 -2.80
N ASN A 22 -9.03 -5.46 -3.25
CA ASN A 22 -8.88 -5.20 -4.69
C ASN A 22 -8.04 -6.29 -5.36
N LEU A 23 -6.99 -6.79 -4.70
CA LEU A 23 -6.21 -7.92 -5.18
C LEU A 23 -7.09 -9.16 -5.34
N VAL A 24 -7.93 -9.46 -4.35
CA VAL A 24 -8.89 -10.58 -4.45
C VAL A 24 -9.81 -10.44 -5.65
N LYS A 25 -10.33 -9.22 -5.90
CA LYS A 25 -11.18 -8.97 -7.07
C LYS A 25 -10.43 -9.20 -8.39
N GLU A 26 -9.18 -8.78 -8.45
CA GLU A 26 -8.34 -8.96 -9.63
C GLU A 26 -8.03 -10.44 -9.89
N LEU A 27 -7.55 -11.13 -8.87
CA LEU A 27 -7.18 -12.55 -8.97
C LEU A 27 -8.38 -13.47 -9.25
N ARG A 28 -9.56 -13.15 -8.73
CA ARG A 28 -10.80 -13.92 -8.99
C ARG A 28 -11.27 -13.89 -10.44
N LYS A 29 -10.71 -13.04 -11.28
CA LYS A 29 -10.96 -13.08 -12.73
C LYS A 29 -10.45 -14.37 -13.37
N LYS A 30 -9.42 -14.99 -12.77
CA LYS A 30 -8.72 -16.16 -13.34
C LYS A 30 -8.50 -17.31 -12.35
N HIS A 31 -8.69 -17.08 -11.06
CA HIS A 31 -8.29 -18.02 -9.99
C HIS A 31 -9.39 -18.21 -8.95
N GLU A 32 -9.37 -19.36 -8.29
CA GLU A 32 -10.16 -19.62 -7.08
C GLU A 32 -9.43 -19.00 -5.89
N VAL A 33 -10.01 -17.96 -5.26
CA VAL A 33 -9.35 -17.20 -4.20
C VAL A 33 -10.15 -17.26 -2.91
N HIS A 34 -9.57 -17.86 -1.89
CA HIS A 34 -10.07 -17.89 -0.53
C HIS A 34 -9.39 -16.86 0.35
N ILE A 35 -10.08 -16.39 1.37
CA ILE A 35 -9.59 -15.37 2.29
C ILE A 35 -9.70 -15.90 3.71
N LEU A 36 -8.62 -15.84 4.47
CA LEU A 36 -8.59 -16.10 5.91
C LEU A 36 -8.34 -14.78 6.65
N THR A 37 -9.29 -14.37 7.48
CA THR A 37 -9.23 -13.09 8.18
C THR A 37 -9.88 -13.19 9.56
N TYR A 38 -9.86 -12.11 10.35
CA TYR A 38 -10.39 -12.05 11.70
C TYR A 38 -11.42 -10.93 11.87
N GLY A 39 -12.15 -10.98 12.99
CA GLY A 39 -13.15 -9.96 13.34
C GLY A 39 -14.56 -10.31 12.87
N PRO A 40 -15.54 -9.49 13.19
CA PRO A 40 -16.94 -9.72 12.85
C PRO A 40 -17.17 -9.44 11.36
N ILE A 41 -17.00 -10.47 10.55
CA ILE A 41 -17.27 -10.39 9.12
C ILE A 41 -18.67 -10.92 8.88
N LYS A 42 -19.46 -10.15 8.13
CA LYS A 42 -20.72 -10.60 7.54
C LYS A 42 -20.50 -10.73 6.04
N PRO A 43 -19.93 -11.84 5.55
CA PRO A 43 -19.71 -12.03 4.11
C PRO A 43 -21.07 -12.04 3.40
N ARG A 44 -21.11 -11.47 2.21
CA ARG A 44 -22.29 -11.55 1.35
C ARG A 44 -22.55 -13.01 1.04
N LYS A 45 -23.81 -13.39 0.71
CA LYS A 45 -24.24 -14.79 0.55
C LYS A 45 -23.33 -15.58 -0.40
N PHE A 46 -22.88 -14.98 -1.50
CA PHE A 46 -21.97 -15.59 -2.49
C PHE A 46 -20.48 -15.61 -2.07
N GLU A 47 -20.08 -14.87 -1.02
CA GLU A 47 -18.72 -14.84 -0.51
C GLU A 47 -18.48 -15.82 0.64
N ARG A 48 -19.55 -16.41 1.20
CA ARG A 48 -19.47 -17.24 2.42
C ARG A 48 -18.59 -18.48 2.24
N GLU A 49 -18.54 -19.02 1.05
CA GLU A 49 -17.74 -20.20 0.73
C GLU A 49 -16.23 -19.87 0.68
N PHE A 50 -15.89 -18.64 0.30
CA PHE A 50 -14.52 -18.21 0.06
C PHE A 50 -13.92 -17.35 1.20
N VAL A 51 -14.73 -16.88 2.14
CA VAL A 51 -14.28 -16.03 3.24
C VAL A 51 -14.34 -16.81 4.55
N HIS A 52 -13.17 -17.14 5.08
CA HIS A 52 -13.00 -17.88 6.32
C HIS A 52 -12.64 -16.97 7.47
N GLN A 53 -13.45 -16.97 8.50
CA GLN A 53 -13.23 -16.18 9.70
C GLN A 53 -12.53 -16.97 10.78
N VAL A 54 -11.51 -16.35 11.40
CA VAL A 54 -10.95 -16.80 12.68
C VAL A 54 -11.56 -15.96 13.79
N LYS A 55 -12.31 -16.62 14.68
CA LYS A 55 -12.83 -15.99 15.90
C LYS A 55 -11.69 -15.87 16.91
N VAL A 56 -11.34 -14.67 17.28
CA VAL A 56 -10.27 -14.39 18.25
C VAL A 56 -10.83 -13.59 19.40
N PRO A 57 -10.65 -14.02 20.65
CA PRO A 57 -11.03 -13.23 21.83
C PRO A 57 -10.34 -11.85 21.80
N GLN A 58 -11.05 -10.82 22.23
CA GLN A 58 -10.50 -9.45 22.31
C GLN A 58 -9.73 -9.25 23.60
N ILE A 59 -8.62 -9.98 23.76
CA ILE A 59 -7.72 -9.84 24.92
C ILE A 59 -6.60 -8.87 24.50
N PHE A 60 -6.50 -7.76 25.22
CA PHE A 60 -5.47 -6.74 24.96
C PHE A 60 -4.05 -7.37 25.01
N GLY A 61 -3.21 -7.04 24.07
CA GLY A 61 -1.84 -7.56 23.93
C GLY A 61 -1.71 -9.00 23.39
N LEU A 62 -2.70 -9.87 23.58
CA LEU A 62 -2.64 -11.29 23.17
C LEU A 62 -3.38 -11.60 21.85
N ARG A 63 -4.24 -10.70 21.40
CA ARG A 63 -5.08 -10.93 20.22
C ARG A 63 -4.29 -11.33 18.98
N GLY A 64 -3.16 -10.67 18.71
CA GLY A 64 -2.32 -10.98 17.54
C GLY A 64 -1.70 -12.38 17.63
N ILE A 65 -1.25 -12.78 18.81
CA ILE A 65 -0.65 -14.08 19.07
C ILE A 65 -1.69 -15.19 18.93
N LEU A 66 -2.85 -15.02 19.58
CA LEU A 66 -3.97 -15.97 19.47
C LEU A 66 -4.43 -16.11 18.02
N PHE A 67 -4.52 -14.99 17.29
CA PHE A 67 -4.83 -15.03 15.87
C PHE A 67 -3.81 -15.89 15.10
N THR A 68 -2.52 -15.72 15.35
CA THR A 68 -1.46 -16.45 14.66
C THR A 68 -1.67 -17.97 14.77
N PHE A 69 -1.87 -18.50 15.98
CA PHE A 69 -2.03 -19.92 16.20
C PHE A 69 -3.36 -20.46 15.66
N LEU A 70 -4.47 -19.77 15.93
CA LEU A 70 -5.79 -20.19 15.46
C LEU A 70 -5.89 -20.10 13.92
N ALA A 71 -5.26 -19.09 13.31
CA ALA A 71 -5.20 -18.97 11.86
C ALA A 71 -4.33 -20.08 11.23
N ALA A 72 -3.19 -20.44 11.86
CA ALA A 72 -2.37 -21.54 11.40
C ALA A 72 -3.15 -22.89 11.41
N LEU A 73 -3.84 -23.20 12.51
CA LEU A 73 -4.68 -24.40 12.61
C LEU A 73 -5.81 -24.39 11.56
N LYS A 74 -6.45 -23.22 11.36
CA LYS A 74 -7.51 -23.08 10.34
C LYS A 74 -6.96 -23.24 8.94
N THR A 75 -5.77 -22.69 8.65
CA THR A 75 -5.07 -22.82 7.38
C THR A 75 -4.79 -24.30 7.07
N ILE A 76 -4.26 -25.06 8.04
CA ILE A 76 -4.00 -26.49 7.88
C ILE A 76 -5.31 -27.26 7.58
N LYS A 77 -6.40 -26.95 8.30
CA LYS A 77 -7.70 -27.57 8.05
C LYS A 77 -8.24 -27.27 6.64
N LEU A 78 -8.12 -26.02 6.20
CA LEU A 78 -8.55 -25.59 4.87
C LEU A 78 -7.71 -26.24 3.78
N GLN A 79 -6.39 -26.35 3.95
CA GLN A 79 -5.49 -26.99 3.00
C GLN A 79 -5.87 -28.47 2.74
N LYS A 80 -6.23 -29.22 3.77
CA LYS A 80 -6.68 -30.61 3.63
C LYS A 80 -7.92 -30.73 2.74
N ARG A 81 -8.80 -29.73 2.74
CA ARG A 81 -10.06 -29.71 1.95
C ARG A 81 -9.86 -29.19 0.55
N THR A 82 -9.18 -28.04 0.43
CA THR A 82 -9.17 -27.22 -0.80
C THR A 82 -7.90 -27.45 -1.63
N LYS A 83 -6.79 -27.86 -1.00
CA LYS A 83 -5.47 -28.06 -1.65
C LYS A 83 -5.05 -26.79 -2.39
N PHE A 84 -4.74 -25.73 -1.64
CA PHE A 84 -4.26 -24.47 -2.21
C PHE A 84 -2.89 -24.66 -2.86
N ASP A 85 -2.70 -24.06 -4.02
CA ASP A 85 -1.43 -24.03 -4.73
C ASP A 85 -0.46 -23.04 -4.07
N VAL A 86 -0.97 -21.87 -3.59
CA VAL A 86 -0.18 -20.81 -2.97
C VAL A 86 -0.92 -20.23 -1.77
N ILE A 87 -0.16 -19.88 -0.73
CA ILE A 87 -0.62 -19.11 0.42
C ILE A 87 0.06 -17.74 0.38
N HIS A 88 -0.73 -16.67 0.31
CA HIS A 88 -0.24 -15.30 0.28
C HIS A 88 -0.71 -14.53 1.51
N ALA A 89 0.23 -14.19 2.40
CA ALA A 89 -0.07 -13.46 3.63
C ALA A 89 0.27 -11.98 3.50
N HIS A 90 -0.68 -11.11 3.82
CA HIS A 90 -0.50 -9.67 3.86
C HIS A 90 -0.23 -9.20 5.28
N TYR A 91 0.73 -8.27 5.44
CA TYR A 91 1.19 -7.73 6.71
C TYR A 91 2.16 -8.65 7.46
N VAL A 92 3.44 -8.30 7.41
CA VAL A 92 4.54 -9.06 8.04
C VAL A 92 4.42 -9.02 9.56
N GLY A 93 4.45 -10.18 10.21
CA GLY A 93 4.33 -10.32 11.65
C GLY A 93 3.34 -11.42 12.03
N THR A 94 2.43 -11.15 12.96
CA THR A 94 1.48 -12.15 13.45
C THR A 94 0.58 -12.72 12.36
N THR A 95 0.22 -11.93 11.36
CA THR A 95 -0.65 -12.37 10.26
C THR A 95 0.08 -13.32 9.32
N SER A 96 1.27 -12.96 8.86
CA SER A 96 2.07 -13.79 7.96
C SER A 96 2.65 -15.01 8.66
N TYR A 97 2.99 -14.87 9.94
CA TYR A 97 3.53 -16.00 10.72
C TYR A 97 2.53 -17.15 10.88
N ALA A 98 1.23 -16.89 10.79
CA ALA A 98 0.21 -17.94 10.71
C ALA A 98 0.42 -18.85 9.49
N GLY A 99 0.70 -18.28 8.32
CA GLY A 99 1.06 -19.06 7.12
C GLY A 99 2.37 -19.83 7.28
N ILE A 100 3.38 -19.20 7.89
CA ILE A 100 4.69 -19.81 8.14
C ILE A 100 4.58 -21.00 9.12
N LEU A 101 3.82 -20.89 10.21
CA LEU A 101 3.59 -22.00 11.13
C LEU A 101 2.85 -23.17 10.46
N ALA A 102 1.97 -22.88 9.53
CA ALA A 102 1.26 -23.90 8.78
C ALA A 102 2.15 -24.56 7.71
N LYS A 103 3.15 -23.85 7.19
CA LYS A 103 3.99 -24.24 6.04
C LYS A 103 4.58 -25.65 6.17
N GLU A 104 5.08 -26.02 7.35
CA GLU A 104 5.71 -27.34 7.59
C GLU A 104 4.72 -28.51 7.39
N LYS A 105 3.42 -28.25 7.48
CA LYS A 105 2.34 -29.23 7.31
C LYS A 105 1.58 -29.03 5.99
N LEU A 106 2.00 -28.04 5.18
CA LEU A 106 1.36 -27.68 3.94
C LEU A 106 2.30 -27.99 2.77
N ASN A 107 1.78 -28.60 1.74
CA ASN A 107 2.51 -28.76 0.48
C ASN A 107 2.20 -27.56 -0.45
N ALA A 108 2.36 -26.34 0.08
CA ALA A 108 2.12 -25.09 -0.65
C ALA A 108 3.11 -24.01 -0.22
N PRO A 109 3.70 -23.25 -1.17
CA PRO A 109 4.59 -22.15 -0.87
C PRO A 109 3.85 -21.01 -0.18
N VAL A 110 4.60 -20.25 0.66
CA VAL A 110 4.11 -19.10 1.40
C VAL A 110 4.80 -17.83 0.94
N ILE A 111 4.03 -16.93 0.38
CA ILE A 111 4.46 -15.57 0.00
C ILE A 111 3.97 -14.58 1.05
N VAL A 112 4.77 -13.56 1.32
CA VAL A 112 4.45 -12.53 2.31
C VAL A 112 4.62 -11.14 1.71
N THR A 113 3.60 -10.28 1.82
CA THR A 113 3.70 -8.87 1.40
C THR A 113 3.91 -7.94 2.59
N ALA A 114 4.97 -7.12 2.50
CA ALA A 114 5.29 -6.05 3.45
C ALA A 114 4.68 -4.73 2.98
N HIS A 115 3.89 -4.08 3.86
CA HIS A 115 3.14 -2.86 3.55
C HIS A 115 3.71 -1.57 4.19
N GLY A 116 4.67 -1.69 5.12
CA GLY A 116 5.38 -0.58 5.77
C GLY A 116 5.17 -0.54 7.28
N SER A 117 3.96 -0.28 7.77
CA SER A 117 3.70 -0.23 9.22
C SER A 117 4.02 -1.54 9.96
N ASP A 118 3.98 -2.66 9.28
CA ASP A 118 4.43 -3.97 9.75
C ASP A 118 5.93 -4.00 10.05
N LEU A 119 6.75 -3.48 9.16
CA LEU A 119 8.20 -3.40 9.36
C LEU A 119 8.61 -2.22 10.27
N ASP A 120 7.81 -1.15 10.32
CA ASP A 120 8.13 0.04 11.10
C ASP A 120 7.68 -0.05 12.56
N PHE A 121 6.50 -0.62 12.81
CA PHE A 121 5.91 -0.67 14.15
C PHE A 121 6.12 -2.02 14.84
N MET A 122 5.77 -3.12 14.15
CA MET A 122 5.84 -4.45 14.76
C MET A 122 7.28 -4.85 15.12
N SER A 123 8.27 -4.42 14.32
CA SER A 123 9.67 -4.70 14.60
C SER A 123 10.24 -4.03 15.85
N ASN A 124 9.58 -3.00 16.37
CA ASN A 124 9.99 -2.31 17.61
C ASN A 124 9.49 -3.02 18.87
N LEU A 125 8.55 -3.94 18.76
CA LEU A 125 8.06 -4.77 19.85
C LEU A 125 8.88 -6.06 19.91
N PRO A 126 9.41 -6.51 21.07
CA PRO A 126 10.30 -7.68 21.14
C PRO A 126 9.69 -8.93 20.48
N LEU A 127 8.46 -9.26 20.83
CA LEU A 127 7.74 -10.40 20.26
C LEU A 127 7.31 -10.16 18.81
N GLY A 128 6.95 -8.91 18.47
CA GLY A 128 6.65 -8.49 17.11
C GLY A 128 7.86 -8.66 16.19
N ARG A 129 9.06 -8.27 16.68
CA ARG A 129 10.33 -8.45 15.95
C ARG A 129 10.64 -9.91 15.65
N TYR A 130 10.35 -10.80 16.60
CA TYR A 130 10.51 -12.24 16.40
C TYR A 130 9.62 -12.73 15.25
N PHE A 131 8.32 -12.40 15.27
CA PHE A 131 7.38 -12.80 14.21
C PHE A 131 7.74 -12.21 12.86
N VAL A 132 8.17 -10.95 12.82
CA VAL A 132 8.63 -10.28 11.59
C VAL A 132 9.84 -11.02 11.01
N LYS A 133 10.91 -11.21 11.80
CA LYS A 133 12.11 -11.91 11.33
C LYS A 133 11.80 -13.33 10.85
N LYS A 134 11.02 -14.09 11.60
CA LYS A 134 10.65 -15.47 11.22
C LYS A 134 9.79 -15.49 9.95
N SER A 135 8.85 -14.55 9.79
CA SER A 135 8.06 -14.46 8.57
C SER A 135 8.93 -14.15 7.34
N LEU A 136 9.84 -13.18 7.47
CA LEU A 136 10.73 -12.79 6.38
C LEU A 136 11.72 -13.90 5.97
N SER A 137 12.33 -14.57 6.96
CA SER A 137 13.38 -15.57 6.69
C SER A 137 12.84 -16.94 6.24
N LYS A 138 11.59 -17.28 6.58
CA LYS A 138 11.01 -18.59 6.28
C LYS A 138 9.98 -18.58 5.14
N SER A 139 9.61 -17.42 4.60
CA SER A 139 8.77 -17.32 3.41
C SER A 139 9.52 -17.77 2.15
N ASP A 140 8.81 -18.29 1.16
CA ASP A 140 9.39 -18.68 -0.12
C ASP A 140 9.67 -17.46 -1.00
N LEU A 141 8.90 -16.39 -0.80
CA LEU A 141 9.10 -15.09 -1.42
C LEU A 141 8.52 -13.98 -0.54
N VAL A 142 9.23 -12.87 -0.43
CA VAL A 142 8.73 -11.61 0.13
C VAL A 142 8.41 -10.65 -1.00
N ILE A 143 7.26 -10.01 -0.94
CA ILE A 143 6.91 -8.87 -1.80
C ILE A 143 7.02 -7.61 -0.94
N ALA A 144 7.87 -6.67 -1.36
CA ALA A 144 7.95 -5.34 -0.76
C ALA A 144 7.27 -4.32 -1.68
N VAL A 145 6.46 -3.42 -1.11
CA VAL A 145 5.72 -2.44 -1.93
C VAL A 145 6.57 -1.23 -2.35
N SER A 146 7.85 -1.17 -1.94
CA SER A 146 8.82 -0.15 -2.32
C SER A 146 10.26 -0.65 -2.12
N HIS A 147 11.23 -0.04 -2.80
CA HIS A 147 12.65 -0.34 -2.57
C HIS A 147 13.11 0.02 -1.15
N HIS A 148 12.52 1.05 -0.54
CA HIS A 148 12.75 1.37 0.86
C HIS A 148 12.40 0.18 1.77
N LEU A 149 11.23 -0.44 1.57
CA LEU A 149 10.82 -1.60 2.35
C LEU A 149 11.60 -2.86 1.98
N GLN A 150 12.04 -3.00 0.73
CA GLN A 150 12.93 -4.08 0.31
C GLN A 150 14.23 -4.05 1.13
N LYS A 151 14.93 -2.90 1.16
CA LYS A 151 16.15 -2.73 1.95
C LYS A 151 15.94 -3.07 3.43
N LYS A 152 14.83 -2.62 3.98
CA LYS A 152 14.46 -2.90 5.36
C LYS A 152 14.17 -4.39 5.60
N ALA A 153 13.43 -5.06 4.72
CA ALA A 153 13.14 -6.48 4.83
C ALA A 153 14.42 -7.34 4.71
N ILE A 154 15.35 -6.99 3.81
CA ILE A 154 16.66 -7.65 3.70
C ILE A 154 17.44 -7.52 5.01
N SER A 155 17.52 -6.32 5.59
CA SER A 155 18.23 -6.11 6.88
C SER A 155 17.59 -6.88 8.05
N MET A 156 16.35 -7.36 7.89
CA MET A 156 15.62 -8.16 8.88
C MET A 156 15.57 -9.66 8.55
N GLY A 157 16.28 -10.11 7.49
CA GLY A 157 16.46 -11.51 7.17
C GLY A 157 15.64 -12.06 6.01
N ALA A 158 15.05 -11.22 5.16
CA ALA A 158 14.46 -11.67 3.90
C ALA A 158 15.55 -12.12 2.92
N THR A 159 15.39 -13.32 2.34
CA THR A 159 16.39 -13.93 1.43
C THR A 159 15.96 -13.84 -0.04
N LYS A 160 14.67 -14.06 -0.31
CA LYS A 160 14.07 -13.92 -1.65
C LYS A 160 13.04 -12.79 -1.60
N ILE A 161 13.23 -11.76 -2.41
CA ILE A 161 12.38 -10.57 -2.34
C ILE A 161 12.21 -9.93 -3.72
N ARG A 162 10.96 -9.58 -4.05
CA ARG A 162 10.58 -8.78 -5.22
C ARG A 162 9.98 -7.44 -4.77
N VAL A 163 10.22 -6.39 -5.54
CA VAL A 163 9.51 -5.12 -5.36
C VAL A 163 8.30 -5.11 -6.29
N ILE A 164 7.11 -5.10 -5.71
CA ILE A 164 5.85 -4.97 -6.45
C ILE A 164 5.05 -3.87 -5.75
N PRO A 165 4.89 -2.72 -6.39
CA PRO A 165 4.22 -1.58 -5.77
C PRO A 165 2.73 -1.85 -5.53
N ASN A 166 2.12 -1.06 -4.65
CA ASN A 166 0.68 -1.08 -4.48
C ASN A 166 -0.01 -0.50 -5.73
N SER A 167 -1.23 -0.97 -5.97
CA SER A 167 -2.08 -0.48 -7.05
C SER A 167 -3.18 0.44 -6.54
N ILE A 168 -3.69 1.26 -7.44
CA ILE A 168 -4.87 2.10 -7.21
C ILE A 168 -6.03 1.64 -8.10
N LYS A 169 -7.24 1.90 -7.65
CA LYS A 169 -8.43 1.80 -8.51
C LYS A 169 -8.41 2.94 -9.51
N THR A 170 -9.02 2.71 -10.67
CA THR A 170 -9.36 3.81 -11.57
C THR A 170 -10.27 4.79 -10.85
N ILE A 171 -9.79 6.02 -10.69
CA ILE A 171 -10.54 7.09 -10.02
C ILE A 171 -11.24 7.90 -11.11
N LYS A 172 -12.57 8.03 -11.02
CA LYS A 172 -13.32 8.90 -11.90
C LYS A 172 -13.04 10.36 -11.54
N LYS A 173 -12.60 11.12 -12.54
CA LYS A 173 -12.46 12.57 -12.40
C LYS A 173 -13.85 13.19 -12.45
N GLU A 174 -14.16 14.04 -11.46
CA GLU A 174 -15.31 14.94 -11.52
C GLU A 174 -14.90 16.25 -12.18
N ASP A 175 -15.83 16.87 -12.92
CA ASP A 175 -15.61 18.22 -13.43
C ASP A 175 -15.83 19.21 -12.29
N ALA A 176 -14.73 19.69 -11.73
CA ALA A 176 -14.73 20.55 -10.56
C ALA A 176 -13.56 21.54 -10.63
N LYS A 177 -13.81 22.76 -10.14
CA LYS A 177 -12.77 23.76 -9.97
C LYS A 177 -11.79 23.34 -8.88
N ARG A 178 -10.50 23.38 -9.16
CA ARG A 178 -9.42 23.07 -8.22
C ARG A 178 -9.14 24.26 -7.33
N GLU A 179 -9.52 24.17 -6.08
CA GLU A 179 -9.43 25.28 -5.13
C GLU A 179 -8.60 24.95 -3.89
N TYR A 180 -8.45 23.66 -3.55
CA TYR A 180 -7.92 23.27 -2.25
C TYR A 180 -6.46 22.78 -2.33
N ILE A 181 -5.66 23.20 -1.35
CA ILE A 181 -4.46 22.48 -0.94
C ILE A 181 -4.94 21.40 0.04
N THR A 182 -4.61 20.13 -0.21
CA THR A 182 -5.26 19.04 0.50
C THR A 182 -4.25 18.14 1.21
N PHE A 183 -4.61 17.70 2.42
CA PHE A 183 -4.01 16.58 3.13
C PHE A 183 -5.01 15.43 3.17
N ILE A 184 -4.57 14.22 2.84
CA ILE A 184 -5.38 13.00 2.93
C ILE A 184 -4.59 11.94 3.70
N GLY A 185 -5.09 11.53 4.87
CA GLY A 185 -4.44 10.51 5.68
C GLY A 185 -4.99 10.40 7.09
N ALA A 186 -4.53 9.40 7.84
CA ALA A 186 -4.85 9.27 9.25
C ALA A 186 -4.24 10.45 10.04
N LEU A 187 -4.98 11.02 10.98
CA LEU A 187 -4.53 12.13 11.83
C LEU A 187 -3.73 11.58 13.02
N THR A 188 -2.53 11.09 12.72
CA THR A 188 -1.59 10.46 13.66
C THR A 188 -0.24 11.16 13.63
N PRO A 189 0.58 11.05 14.70
CA PRO A 189 1.89 11.71 14.76
C PRO A 189 2.80 11.39 13.57
N TYR A 190 2.82 10.14 13.09
CA TYR A 190 3.71 9.76 11.99
C TYR A 190 3.25 10.25 10.61
N LYS A 191 1.98 10.68 10.45
CA LYS A 191 1.48 11.36 9.24
C LYS A 191 1.70 12.86 9.28
N ASP A 192 2.07 13.40 10.43
CA ASP A 192 2.43 14.80 10.69
C ASP A 192 1.44 15.84 10.12
N PRO A 193 0.12 15.70 10.42
CA PRO A 193 -0.84 16.71 10.01
C PRO A 193 -0.59 18.09 10.62
N GLN A 194 0.20 18.16 11.70
CA GLN A 194 0.60 19.42 12.34
C GLN A 194 1.41 20.32 11.38
N THR A 195 2.33 19.72 10.61
CA THR A 195 3.07 20.44 9.56
C THR A 195 2.13 21.02 8.51
N PHE A 196 1.06 20.31 8.14
CA PHE A 196 0.05 20.82 7.21
C PHE A 196 -0.75 21.99 7.79
N ILE A 197 -1.12 21.95 9.09
CA ILE A 197 -1.78 23.08 9.77
C ILE A 197 -0.83 24.28 9.90
N LYS A 198 0.46 24.04 10.18
CA LYS A 198 1.48 25.10 10.20
C LYS A 198 1.59 25.75 8.81
N LEU A 199 1.56 24.95 7.74
CA LEU A 199 1.57 25.46 6.36
C LEU A 199 0.35 26.34 6.06
N ALA A 200 -0.85 25.95 6.51
CA ALA A 200 -2.07 26.73 6.27
C ALA A 200 -2.02 28.14 6.87
N LYS A 201 -1.26 28.36 7.95
CA LYS A 201 -1.05 29.67 8.55
C LYS A 201 -0.17 30.59 7.69
N GLN A 202 0.72 30.02 6.86
CA GLN A 202 1.58 30.79 5.94
C GLN A 202 0.82 31.27 4.69
N PHE A 203 -0.31 30.63 4.37
CA PHE A 203 -1.11 30.94 3.17
C PHE A 203 -2.56 31.25 3.54
N PRO A 204 -2.84 32.39 4.22
CA PRO A 204 -4.18 32.69 4.74
C PRO A 204 -5.24 32.91 3.65
N HIS A 205 -4.85 33.25 2.43
CA HIS A 205 -5.74 33.44 1.28
C HIS A 205 -6.04 32.14 0.53
N GLU A 206 -5.35 31.03 0.84
CA GLU A 206 -5.54 29.74 0.22
C GLU A 206 -6.50 28.89 1.04
N LYS A 207 -7.29 28.04 0.36
CA LYS A 207 -8.22 27.09 1.00
C LYS A 207 -7.52 25.76 1.27
N PHE A 208 -7.53 25.33 2.52
CA PHE A 208 -6.94 24.06 2.95
C PHE A 208 -8.00 23.04 3.31
N LEU A 209 -7.74 21.77 2.98
CA LEU A 209 -8.66 20.68 3.22
C LEU A 209 -7.96 19.49 3.90
N VAL A 210 -8.46 19.09 5.06
CA VAL A 210 -7.98 17.94 5.82
C VAL A 210 -8.98 16.80 5.70
N VAL A 211 -8.54 15.67 5.14
CA VAL A 211 -9.36 14.47 4.93
C VAL A 211 -8.76 13.30 5.69
N GLY A 212 -9.50 12.79 6.64
CA GLY A 212 -9.10 11.68 7.50
C GLY A 212 -9.61 11.85 8.91
N ASN A 213 -9.28 10.87 9.74
CA ASN A 213 -9.61 10.86 11.16
C ASN A 213 -8.44 10.26 11.95
N GLY A 214 -8.39 10.51 13.25
CA GLY A 214 -7.35 9.98 14.11
C GLY A 214 -7.26 10.70 15.45
N PRO A 215 -6.36 10.26 16.34
CA PRO A 215 -6.27 10.77 17.71
C PRO A 215 -5.92 12.27 17.79
N LEU A 216 -5.26 12.83 16.76
CA LEU A 216 -4.88 14.25 16.75
C LEU A 216 -6.00 15.19 16.31
N ARG A 217 -7.17 14.68 15.86
CA ARG A 217 -8.21 15.49 15.22
C ARG A 217 -8.65 16.67 16.08
N THR A 218 -9.04 16.43 17.33
CA THR A 218 -9.57 17.46 18.23
C THR A 218 -8.57 18.59 18.50
N ASP A 219 -7.29 18.22 18.68
CA ASP A 219 -6.23 19.22 18.90
C ASP A 219 -5.95 20.03 17.64
N LEU A 220 -5.92 19.39 16.46
CA LEU A 220 -5.73 20.04 15.17
C LEU A 220 -6.86 21.02 14.85
N GLU A 221 -8.13 20.64 15.09
CA GLU A 221 -9.29 21.51 14.88
C GLU A 221 -9.22 22.78 15.77
N LYS A 222 -8.77 22.66 17.02
CA LYS A 222 -8.58 23.78 17.93
C LYS A 222 -7.50 24.78 17.48
N ARG A 223 -6.44 24.27 16.83
CA ARG A 223 -5.26 25.07 16.43
C ARG A 223 -5.30 25.54 14.97
N ALA A 224 -6.24 25.03 14.19
CA ALA A 224 -6.35 25.33 12.78
C ALA A 224 -6.79 26.78 12.53
N PRO A 225 -6.20 27.48 11.55
CA PRO A 225 -6.70 28.75 11.09
C PRO A 225 -8.03 28.60 10.32
N LYS A 226 -8.75 29.72 10.14
CA LYS A 226 -10.11 29.75 9.54
C LYS A 226 -10.16 29.21 8.10
N ASN A 227 -9.05 29.20 7.38
CA ASN A 227 -8.96 28.72 6.00
C ASN A 227 -8.80 27.19 5.88
N VAL A 228 -8.84 26.44 6.99
CA VAL A 228 -8.76 24.98 7.02
C VAL A 228 -10.13 24.36 7.27
N LYS A 229 -10.54 23.44 6.40
CA LYS A 229 -11.78 22.65 6.56
C LYS A 229 -11.44 21.17 6.81
N PHE A 230 -12.08 20.56 7.82
CA PHE A 230 -11.95 19.15 8.15
C PHE A 230 -13.16 18.38 7.63
N LEU A 231 -12.96 17.34 6.82
CA LEU A 231 -14.04 16.51 6.24
C LEU A 231 -14.23 15.17 6.95
N GLY A 232 -13.34 14.82 7.88
CA GLY A 232 -13.33 13.49 8.46
C GLY A 232 -12.90 12.41 7.47
N TYR A 233 -13.10 11.14 7.83
CA TYR A 233 -12.77 10.01 6.97
C TYR A 233 -13.70 9.95 5.75
N LYS A 234 -13.12 9.74 4.59
CA LYS A 234 -13.81 9.47 3.34
C LYS A 234 -13.25 8.19 2.72
N GLU A 235 -14.13 7.31 2.29
CA GLU A 235 -13.73 6.06 1.62
C GLU A 235 -13.33 6.33 0.15
N ASP A 236 -14.11 7.18 -0.53
CA ASP A 236 -13.78 7.65 -1.88
C ASP A 236 -13.19 9.06 -1.81
N VAL A 237 -11.98 9.18 -2.33
CA VAL A 237 -11.24 10.45 -2.39
C VAL A 237 -11.28 11.10 -3.78
N GLY A 238 -11.93 10.48 -4.75
CA GLY A 238 -11.97 10.95 -6.14
C GLY A 238 -12.56 12.35 -6.29
N GLY A 239 -13.75 12.58 -5.74
CA GLY A 239 -14.39 13.89 -5.76
C GLY A 239 -13.60 14.96 -4.99
N ILE A 240 -12.86 14.55 -3.95
CA ILE A 240 -11.98 15.45 -3.18
C ILE A 240 -10.76 15.84 -4.02
N LEU A 241 -10.07 14.85 -4.59
CA LEU A 241 -8.90 15.07 -5.42
C LEU A 241 -9.23 15.85 -6.71
N SER A 242 -10.45 15.73 -7.24
CA SER A 242 -10.92 16.54 -8.37
C SER A 242 -10.98 18.04 -8.04
N LYS A 243 -11.22 18.40 -6.78
CA LYS A 243 -11.22 19.77 -6.26
C LYS A 243 -9.86 20.22 -5.71
N THR A 244 -8.87 19.33 -5.70
CA THR A 244 -7.54 19.57 -5.17
C THR A 244 -6.63 20.17 -6.23
N LYS A 245 -5.99 21.31 -5.93
CA LYS A 245 -4.96 21.91 -6.79
C LYS A 245 -3.55 21.43 -6.45
N LEU A 246 -3.33 21.01 -5.20
CA LEU A 246 -2.07 20.52 -4.69
C LEU A 246 -2.30 19.55 -3.53
N LEU A 247 -1.69 18.36 -3.58
CA LEU A 247 -1.66 17.45 -2.46
C LEU A 247 -0.35 17.63 -1.66
N VAL A 248 -0.45 17.72 -0.33
CA VAL A 248 0.70 17.77 0.57
C VAL A 248 0.73 16.50 1.44
N VAL A 249 1.87 15.79 1.43
CA VAL A 249 2.09 14.54 2.17
C VAL A 249 3.27 14.73 3.13
N PRO A 250 3.06 15.30 4.33
CA PRO A 250 4.13 15.64 5.26
C PRO A 250 4.58 14.46 6.14
N SER A 251 4.17 13.25 5.82
CA SER A 251 4.42 12.04 6.61
C SER A 251 5.89 11.89 7.02
N LEU A 252 6.15 11.60 8.30
CA LEU A 252 7.48 11.30 8.82
C LEU A 252 7.93 9.88 8.46
N ARG A 253 6.97 9.00 8.16
CA ARG A 253 7.19 7.61 7.71
C ARG A 253 6.12 7.23 6.70
N GLU A 254 6.53 6.63 5.60
CA GLU A 254 5.61 6.14 4.56
C GLU A 254 6.21 4.92 3.87
N GLY A 255 5.49 3.80 3.90
CA GLY A 255 5.93 2.58 3.23
C GLY A 255 5.81 2.67 1.70
N PHE A 256 4.73 3.30 1.22
CA PHE A 256 4.50 3.51 -0.21
C PHE A 256 3.93 4.90 -0.50
N GLY A 257 2.71 5.21 -0.08
CA GLY A 257 2.07 6.50 -0.34
C GLY A 257 0.99 6.45 -1.42
N LEU A 258 0.00 5.55 -1.28
CA LEU A 258 -1.10 5.38 -2.24
C LEU A 258 -1.74 6.69 -2.66
N VAL A 259 -1.95 7.62 -1.73
CA VAL A 259 -2.58 8.91 -1.99
C VAL A 259 -1.82 9.76 -3.03
N ILE A 260 -0.50 9.56 -3.14
CA ILE A 260 0.35 10.24 -4.15
C ILE A 260 -0.05 9.76 -5.55
N ILE A 261 -0.18 8.46 -5.73
CA ILE A 261 -0.57 7.87 -7.01
C ILE A 261 -2.03 8.20 -7.34
N GLU A 262 -2.92 8.20 -6.34
CA GLU A 262 -4.31 8.62 -6.49
C GLU A 262 -4.40 10.09 -6.96
N ALA A 263 -3.65 10.99 -6.36
CA ALA A 263 -3.57 12.40 -6.78
C ALA A 263 -3.01 12.54 -8.20
N ASN A 264 -1.90 11.86 -8.49
CA ASN A 264 -1.29 11.85 -9.81
C ASN A 264 -2.24 11.33 -10.89
N SER A 265 -3.05 10.31 -10.61
CA SER A 265 -4.02 9.75 -11.58
C SER A 265 -5.06 10.77 -12.03
N LEU A 266 -5.39 11.72 -11.18
CA LEU A 266 -6.26 12.85 -11.50
C LEU A 266 -5.50 14.10 -11.98
N GLY A 267 -4.18 14.01 -12.12
CA GLY A 267 -3.33 15.14 -12.55
C GLY A 267 -3.19 16.21 -11.47
N VAL A 268 -3.16 15.82 -10.21
CA VAL A 268 -2.86 16.70 -9.07
C VAL A 268 -1.37 16.58 -8.76
N PRO A 269 -0.60 17.69 -8.78
CA PRO A 269 0.79 17.68 -8.36
C PRO A 269 0.88 17.43 -6.85
N VAL A 270 2.01 16.88 -6.42
CA VAL A 270 2.21 16.47 -5.02
C VAL A 270 3.47 17.09 -4.45
N ILE A 271 3.41 17.56 -3.20
CA ILE A 271 4.60 17.87 -2.40
C ILE A 271 4.63 16.87 -1.24
N GLY A 272 5.73 16.12 -1.10
CA GLY A 272 5.87 15.10 -0.07
C GLY A 272 7.18 15.22 0.69
N ARG A 273 7.18 14.85 1.99
CA ARG A 273 8.44 14.77 2.74
C ARG A 273 9.35 13.72 2.12
N ALA A 274 10.65 14.01 2.02
CA ALA A 274 11.65 13.15 1.40
C ALA A 274 11.98 11.91 2.25
N VAL A 275 10.98 11.04 2.52
CA VAL A 275 11.12 9.83 3.33
C VAL A 275 10.50 8.60 2.65
N GLY A 276 11.06 7.43 2.95
CA GLY A 276 10.49 6.14 2.58
C GLY A 276 10.06 6.03 1.11
N GLY A 277 8.90 5.42 0.88
CA GLY A 277 8.32 5.26 -0.45
C GLY A 277 7.89 6.57 -1.14
N ILE A 278 7.72 7.68 -0.40
CA ILE A 278 7.42 9.00 -1.00
C ILE A 278 8.51 9.41 -2.00
N LYS A 279 9.79 9.18 -1.65
CA LYS A 279 10.95 9.51 -2.52
C LYS A 279 10.96 8.72 -3.83
N GLU A 280 10.33 7.55 -3.85
CA GLU A 280 10.26 6.69 -5.03
C GLU A 280 9.11 7.12 -5.97
N LEU A 281 8.04 7.67 -5.41
CA LEU A 281 6.85 8.06 -6.16
C LEU A 281 6.91 9.48 -6.71
N ILE A 282 7.63 10.38 -6.04
CA ILE A 282 7.78 11.77 -6.48
C ILE A 282 9.09 11.89 -7.26
N ARG A 283 8.95 12.12 -8.56
CA ARG A 283 10.05 12.48 -9.45
C ARG A 283 10.18 13.99 -9.45
N GLU A 284 11.25 14.50 -8.82
CA GLU A 284 11.50 15.92 -8.59
C GLU A 284 11.32 16.75 -9.87
N GLY A 285 10.50 17.80 -9.79
CA GLY A 285 10.18 18.68 -10.91
C GLY A 285 9.31 18.08 -12.02
N LYS A 286 8.95 16.77 -11.96
CA LYS A 286 8.14 16.08 -12.98
C LYS A 286 6.68 15.90 -12.58
N ASN A 287 6.41 15.25 -11.46
CA ASN A 287 5.03 15.05 -10.94
C ASN A 287 4.81 15.71 -9.57
N GLY A 288 5.82 16.35 -9.03
CA GLY A 288 5.78 17.02 -7.75
C GLY A 288 7.16 17.44 -7.27
N TYR A 289 7.23 17.76 -5.98
CA TYR A 289 8.46 18.11 -5.29
C TYR A 289 8.56 17.34 -3.97
N THR A 290 9.80 17.08 -3.54
CA THR A 290 10.08 16.60 -2.19
C THR A 290 10.59 17.73 -1.30
N PHE A 291 10.45 17.62 0.02
CA PHE A 291 10.97 18.58 1.00
C PHE A 291 11.57 17.85 2.22
N LYS A 292 12.55 18.50 2.86
CA LYS A 292 13.17 18.05 4.11
C LYS A 292 12.84 18.97 5.27
N THR A 293 12.84 20.30 5.04
CA THR A 293 12.54 21.31 6.04
C THR A 293 11.17 21.97 5.78
N PHE A 294 10.67 22.69 6.77
CA PHE A 294 9.41 23.41 6.62
C PHE A 294 9.53 24.56 5.62
N GLU A 295 10.67 25.22 5.59
CA GLU A 295 11.00 26.33 4.70
C GLU A 295 11.00 25.86 3.24
N GLU A 296 11.60 24.70 2.94
CA GLU A 296 11.52 24.07 1.62
C GLU A 296 10.06 23.75 1.22
N LEU A 297 9.24 23.30 2.19
CA LEU A 297 7.82 23.04 1.93
C LEU A 297 7.10 24.32 1.50
N VAL A 298 7.31 25.44 2.21
CA VAL A 298 6.71 26.74 1.89
C VAL A 298 7.13 27.18 0.48
N GLU A 299 8.44 27.18 0.20
CA GLU A 299 9.00 27.54 -1.12
C GLU A 299 8.36 26.72 -2.26
N LYS A 300 8.26 25.38 -2.10
CA LYS A 300 7.69 24.50 -3.14
C LYS A 300 6.19 24.74 -3.35
N VAL A 301 5.45 25.11 -2.29
CA VAL A 301 4.04 25.52 -2.40
C VAL A 301 3.93 26.81 -3.19
N GLU A 302 4.72 27.84 -2.90
CA GLU A 302 4.75 29.11 -3.65
C GLU A 302 5.04 28.89 -5.13
N ILE A 303 6.05 28.07 -5.47
CA ILE A 303 6.39 27.70 -6.85
C ILE A 303 5.19 27.09 -7.59
N LEU A 304 4.42 26.22 -6.93
CA LEU A 304 3.28 25.56 -7.57
C LEU A 304 2.03 26.41 -7.64
N LEU A 305 1.87 27.38 -6.73
CA LEU A 305 0.76 28.33 -6.76
C LEU A 305 0.94 29.44 -7.80
N SER A 306 2.17 29.91 -7.99
CA SER A 306 2.50 31.02 -8.88
C SER A 306 2.70 30.64 -10.35
N ASN A 307 2.75 29.35 -10.70
CA ASN A 307 3.29 28.94 -11.99
C ASN A 307 2.41 27.90 -12.74
N LYS A 308 2.35 28.01 -14.08
CA LYS A 308 1.76 27.00 -14.99
C LYS A 308 2.43 25.61 -14.89
N LYS A 309 3.53 25.47 -14.14
CA LYS A 309 4.25 24.20 -13.89
C LYS A 309 3.32 23.12 -13.29
N ALA A 310 2.38 23.50 -12.42
CA ALA A 310 1.42 22.57 -11.80
C ALA A 310 0.62 21.76 -12.84
N LEU A 311 0.19 22.40 -13.92
CA LEU A 311 -0.54 21.71 -15.02
C LEU A 311 0.34 20.70 -15.76
N LYS A 312 1.60 21.07 -16.05
CA LYS A 312 2.57 20.19 -16.72
C LYS A 312 2.88 18.98 -15.82
N MET A 313 3.12 19.21 -14.54
CA MET A 313 3.35 18.16 -13.55
C MET A 313 2.15 17.22 -13.42
N GLY A 314 0.95 17.76 -13.42
CA GLY A 314 -0.27 16.96 -13.40
C GLY A 314 -0.40 16.03 -14.61
N LYS A 315 -0.05 16.49 -15.82
CA LYS A 315 -0.04 15.62 -17.03
C LYS A 315 0.98 14.47 -16.89
N ILE A 316 2.19 14.78 -16.46
CA ILE A 316 3.24 13.76 -16.25
C ILE A 316 2.83 12.80 -15.12
N GLY A 317 2.23 13.30 -14.04
CA GLY A 317 1.72 12.48 -12.94
C GLY A 317 0.72 11.43 -13.42
N LYS A 318 -0.20 11.79 -14.33
CA LYS A 318 -1.14 10.82 -14.93
C LYS A 318 -0.43 9.70 -15.69
N THR A 319 0.58 10.03 -16.48
CA THR A 319 1.37 9.03 -17.19
C THR A 319 2.13 8.11 -16.22
N ILE A 320 2.69 8.65 -15.14
CA ILE A 320 3.35 7.85 -14.10
C ILE A 320 2.35 6.93 -13.40
N SER A 321 1.17 7.46 -13.04
CA SER A 321 0.17 6.70 -12.29
C SER A 321 -0.44 5.53 -13.05
N SER A 322 -0.46 5.56 -14.39
CA SER A 322 -0.98 4.46 -15.21
C SER A 322 -0.22 3.14 -15.01
N GLN A 323 1.04 3.22 -14.56
CA GLN A 323 1.87 2.04 -14.25
C GLN A 323 1.39 1.28 -12.99
N TYR A 324 0.52 1.88 -12.18
CA TYR A 324 0.02 1.32 -10.93
C TYR A 324 -1.41 0.78 -11.04
N SER A 325 -1.82 0.33 -12.24
CA SER A 325 -3.13 -0.29 -12.43
C SER A 325 -3.22 -1.69 -11.81
N TRP A 326 -4.42 -2.10 -11.38
CA TRP A 326 -4.64 -3.45 -10.84
C TRP A 326 -4.36 -4.54 -11.85
N GLU A 327 -4.60 -4.30 -13.13
CA GLU A 327 -4.29 -5.25 -14.20
C GLU A 327 -2.78 -5.56 -14.23
N ARG A 328 -1.95 -4.53 -14.25
CA ARG A 328 -0.48 -4.69 -14.27
C ARG A 328 0.06 -5.27 -12.96
N ILE A 329 -0.35 -4.73 -11.82
CA ILE A 329 0.16 -5.16 -10.53
C ILE A 329 -0.36 -6.57 -10.19
N GLY A 330 -1.60 -6.90 -10.52
CA GLY A 330 -2.14 -8.24 -10.40
C GLY A 330 -1.34 -9.27 -11.20
N HIS A 331 -0.94 -8.91 -12.43
CA HIS A 331 -0.08 -9.76 -13.27
C HIS A 331 1.29 -10.01 -12.61
N LEU A 332 1.95 -8.97 -12.09
CA LEU A 332 3.24 -9.12 -11.40
C LEU A 332 3.14 -10.01 -10.14
N ILE A 333 2.04 -9.91 -9.42
CA ILE A 333 1.77 -10.79 -8.28
C ILE A 333 1.52 -12.23 -8.75
N GLU A 334 0.77 -12.43 -9.83
CA GLU A 334 0.52 -13.73 -10.44
C GLU A 334 1.83 -14.39 -10.94
N GLU A 335 2.74 -13.61 -11.56
CA GLU A 335 4.07 -14.09 -11.92
C GLU A 335 4.87 -14.55 -10.69
N SER A 336 4.75 -13.85 -9.57
CA SER A 336 5.39 -14.26 -8.32
C SER A 336 4.84 -15.59 -7.79
N TYR A 337 3.56 -15.88 -8.02
CA TYR A 337 2.98 -17.19 -7.69
C TYR A 337 3.56 -18.30 -8.56
N ARG A 338 3.68 -18.09 -9.87
CA ARG A 338 4.28 -19.06 -10.79
C ARG A 338 5.75 -19.30 -10.48
N GLU A 339 6.49 -18.25 -10.12
CA GLU A 339 7.91 -18.36 -9.73
C GLU A 339 8.09 -19.32 -8.54
N VAL A 340 7.30 -19.18 -7.47
CA VAL A 340 7.43 -20.04 -6.29
C VAL A 340 6.89 -21.47 -6.52
N LEU A 341 6.06 -21.68 -7.54
CA LEU A 341 5.59 -22.98 -7.98
C LEU A 341 6.59 -23.69 -8.91
N GLY A 342 7.67 -23.03 -9.30
CA GLY A 342 8.67 -23.59 -10.23
C GLY A 342 8.24 -23.57 -11.70
N GLU A 343 7.13 -22.90 -12.02
CA GLU A 343 6.69 -22.71 -13.40
C GLU A 343 7.61 -21.66 -14.06
N ARG A 344 8.44 -22.07 -15.00
CA ARG A 344 9.31 -21.15 -15.76
C ARG A 344 8.45 -20.21 -16.60
N ASN A 345 8.80 -18.92 -16.59
CA ASN A 345 8.26 -17.92 -17.51
C ASN A 345 8.73 -18.21 -18.94
N ASP A 346 7.95 -18.96 -19.74
CA ASP A 346 8.22 -19.18 -21.16
C ASP A 346 8.18 -17.88 -21.99
N ASN A 347 7.65 -16.79 -21.44
CA ASN A 347 7.58 -15.51 -22.14
C ASN A 347 8.92 -14.76 -22.23
N CYS A 348 9.88 -14.96 -21.32
CA CYS A 348 11.22 -14.41 -21.49
C CYS A 348 11.99 -15.07 -22.64
N ASN A 349 11.74 -16.35 -22.93
CA ASN A 349 12.42 -17.07 -24.02
C ASN A 349 11.87 -16.72 -25.41
N LYS A 350 10.63 -16.26 -25.55
CA LYS A 350 10.10 -15.83 -26.85
C LYS A 350 10.69 -14.50 -27.33
N HIS A 351 11.01 -13.59 -26.43
CA HIS A 351 11.69 -12.33 -26.80
C HIS A 351 13.20 -12.51 -26.97
N ALA A 352 13.85 -13.40 -26.21
CA ALA A 352 15.25 -13.73 -26.38
C ALA A 352 15.54 -14.53 -27.69
N ARG A 353 14.58 -15.31 -28.21
CA ARG A 353 14.71 -16.00 -29.49
C ARG A 353 14.45 -15.11 -30.70
N LYS A 354 13.70 -14.00 -30.56
CA LYS A 354 13.52 -12.99 -31.63
C LYS A 354 14.61 -11.92 -31.64
N GLY A 355 15.36 -11.72 -30.56
CA GLY A 355 16.40 -10.69 -30.43
C GLY A 355 17.82 -11.13 -30.73
N ARG A 356 18.06 -12.31 -31.34
CA ARG A 356 19.40 -12.77 -31.74
C ARG A 356 19.86 -12.27 -33.12
N LEU A 357 19.22 -11.22 -33.62
CA LEU A 357 19.60 -10.58 -34.89
C LEU A 357 19.76 -9.05 -34.82
N GLU A 358 19.86 -8.46 -33.65
CA GLU A 358 20.30 -7.06 -33.55
C GLU A 358 20.97 -6.86 -32.17
N GLU A 359 22.30 -6.77 -32.19
CA GLU A 359 23.07 -6.27 -31.07
C GLU A 359 22.68 -4.84 -30.76
N ASN A 360 22.16 -4.59 -29.56
CA ASN A 360 22.58 -3.43 -28.78
C ASN A 360 22.15 -3.59 -27.33
N GLN A 361 23.13 -3.51 -26.47
CA GLN A 361 23.00 -3.48 -25.01
C GLN A 361 22.16 -2.30 -24.57
N SER A 362 21.03 -2.58 -23.94
CA SER A 362 20.46 -1.69 -22.93
C SER A 362 19.61 -2.51 -21.96
N SER A 363 20.18 -2.64 -20.80
CA SER A 363 19.66 -2.99 -19.47
C SER A 363 18.15 -3.17 -19.36
N CYS A 364 17.75 -4.37 -19.02
CA CYS A 364 16.47 -4.72 -18.43
C CYS A 364 16.42 -4.21 -16.96
N GLU A 365 16.41 -2.91 -16.75
CA GLU A 365 16.03 -2.28 -15.49
C GLU A 365 14.56 -1.90 -15.56
N ILE A 366 13.75 -2.72 -14.93
CA ILE A 366 12.32 -2.46 -14.78
C ILE A 366 12.15 -1.53 -13.56
N TYR A 367 11.80 -0.27 -13.83
CA TYR A 367 11.17 0.62 -12.87
C TYR A 367 9.66 0.39 -12.85
#